data_f9f1d6e406279d7b84e88d0dabab334c
#
_entry.id   f9f1d6e406279d7b84e88d0dabab334c
#
_cell.length_a   1.000
_cell.length_b   1.000
_cell.length_c   1.000
_cell.angle_alpha   90.00
_cell.angle_beta   90.00
_cell.angle_gamma   90.00
#
_symmetry.space_group_name_H-M   'P 1'
#
loop_
_entity.id
_entity.type
_entity.pdbx_description
1 polymer ?
#
loop_
_entity_poly.entity_id
_entity_poly.type
_entity_poly.pdbx_seq_one_letter_code
_entity_poly.pdbx_strand_id
1 'polypeptide(L)'
;MNSTPYFFGLKGDKRMVHSKITNLEYNPDKVAYIANMKQAYLYLRNDAKLLDILYSDTKANALVFVFEKDKQLKKLYELWNQHELN
;
A
#
# COMPACT_ATOMS: atom_id res chain seq x y z
N MET A 1 26.47 -5.01 -2.70
CA MET A 1 26.82 -4.47 -2.90
C MET A 1 26.58 -3.94 -3.06
N ASN A 2 26.19 -4.10 -3.11
CA ASN A 2 26.25 -3.43 -3.39
C ASN A 2 25.94 -2.99 -3.80
N SER A 3 25.63 -3.23 -3.86
CA SER A 3 25.70 -2.59 -4.38
C SER A 3 25.40 -2.03 -4.79
N THR A 4 25.27 -2.16 -4.90
CA THR A 4 25.34 -1.51 -5.43
C THR A 4 25.01 -0.94 -5.70
N PRO A 5 25.05 -1.06 -5.86
CA PRO A 5 24.96 -0.42 -6.27
C PRO A 5 24.54 0.20 -6.51
N TYR A 6 24.57 0.18 -6.46
CA TYR A 6 24.59 0.84 -6.86
C TYR A 6 24.17 1.30 -7.36
N PHE A 7 24.01 1.20 -7.33
CA PHE A 7 23.83 1.60 -7.88
C PHE A 7 23.28 1.87 -8.37
N PHE A 8 23.21 1.77 -8.21
CA PHE A 8 22.68 1.97 -8.77
C PHE A 8 21.77 2.29 -9.04
N GLY A 9 21.61 2.26 -9.00
CA GLY A 9 20.84 2.60 -9.36
C GLY A 9 20.10 2.68 -9.47
N LEU A 10 20.10 2.62 -9.51
CA LEU A 10 19.57 2.78 -9.81
C LEU A 10 18.57 3.24 -10.39
N LYS A 11 18.56 3.69 -10.61
CA LYS A 11 17.73 4.28 -11.38
C LYS A 11 16.98 3.32 -12.25
N GLY A 12 15.86 3.43 -12.64
CA GLY A 12 15.14 2.43 -13.36
C GLY A 12 15.02 1.11 -12.64
N ASP A 13 15.65 1.04 -11.53
CA ASP A 13 15.57 -0.15 -10.72
C ASP A 13 14.22 -0.22 -10.04
N LYS A 14 13.41 -1.16 -10.45
CA LYS A 14 12.08 -1.31 -9.89
C LYS A 14 12.06 -2.44 -8.91
N ARG A 15 12.38 -2.12 -7.69
CA ARG A 15 12.35 -3.12 -6.66
C ARG A 15 10.93 -3.49 -6.36
N MET A 16 10.57 -4.69 -6.70
CA MET A 16 9.25 -5.21 -6.38
C MET A 16 9.28 -5.88 -5.03
N VAL A 17 8.20 -5.71 -4.28
CA VAL A 17 8.02 -6.38 -3.00
C VAL A 17 7.01 -7.49 -3.18
N HIS A 18 7.34 -8.66 -2.65
CA HIS A 18 6.43 -9.79 -2.68
C HIS A 18 5.71 -9.90 -1.35
N SER A 19 4.38 -9.81 -1.38
CA SER A 19 3.58 -9.91 -0.16
C SER A 19 3.40 -11.35 0.26
N LYS A 20 3.70 -11.64 1.50
CA LYS A 20 3.41 -12.97 2.06
C LYS A 20 1.95 -13.08 2.50
N ILE A 21 1.24 -11.98 2.51
CA ILE A 21 -0.18 -11.96 2.89
C ILE A 21 -1.06 -12.28 1.68
N THR A 22 -0.82 -11.59 0.56
CA THR A 22 -1.64 -11.74 -0.64
C THR A 22 -0.98 -12.59 -1.70
N ASN A 23 0.32 -12.82 -1.59
CA ASN A 23 1.12 -13.51 -2.60
C ASN A 23 1.25 -12.72 -3.90
N LEU A 24 0.98 -11.43 -3.85
CA LEU A 24 1.12 -10.54 -4.99
C LEU A 24 2.41 -9.76 -4.89
N GLU A 25 2.88 -9.26 -6.03
CA GLU A 25 4.03 -8.38 -6.07
C GLU A 25 3.59 -6.97 -6.39
N TYR A 26 4.29 -5.99 -5.84
CA TYR A 26 3.93 -4.60 -6.07
C TYR A 26 5.17 -3.72 -5.99
N ASN A 27 5.08 -2.55 -6.64
CA ASN A 27 6.11 -1.53 -6.55
C ASN A 27 5.78 -0.63 -5.36
N PRO A 28 6.63 -0.60 -4.33
CA PRO A 28 6.33 0.14 -3.11
C PRO A 28 6.21 1.64 -3.31
N ASP A 29 6.69 2.17 -4.44
CA ASP A 29 6.57 3.60 -4.72
C ASP A 29 5.27 3.96 -5.40
N LYS A 30 4.47 2.97 -5.78
CA LYS A 30 3.25 3.22 -6.55
C LYS A 30 2.00 2.67 -5.88
N VAL A 31 2.02 2.66 -4.57
CA VAL A 31 0.90 2.12 -3.80
C VAL A 31 0.50 3.11 -2.73
N ALA A 32 -0.66 2.90 -2.14
CA ALA A 32 -1.15 3.72 -1.03
C ALA A 32 -0.99 2.95 0.26
N TYR A 33 -0.48 3.62 1.28
CA TYR A 33 -0.28 3.05 2.61
C TYR A 33 -1.33 3.62 3.54
N ILE A 34 -2.19 2.78 4.08
CA ILE A 34 -3.30 3.21 4.91
C ILE A 34 -3.14 2.62 6.31
N ALA A 35 -2.94 3.50 7.29
CA ALA A 35 -2.80 3.09 8.68
C ALA A 35 -4.09 3.23 9.46
N ASN A 36 -5.05 3.99 8.96
CA ASN A 36 -6.34 4.15 9.63
C ASN A 36 -7.17 2.90 9.43
N MET A 37 -7.51 2.23 10.53
CA MET A 37 -8.19 0.94 10.46
C MET A 37 -9.58 1.04 9.83
N LYS A 38 -10.32 2.10 10.17
CA LYS A 38 -11.65 2.26 9.60
C LYS A 38 -11.58 2.53 8.10
N GLN A 39 -10.62 3.38 7.69
CA GLN A 39 -10.43 3.67 6.28
C GLN A 39 -10.07 2.40 5.50
N ALA A 40 -9.15 1.61 6.04
CA ALA A 40 -8.76 0.37 5.40
C ALA A 40 -9.93 -0.60 5.29
N TYR A 41 -10.71 -0.70 6.36
CA TYR A 41 -11.89 -1.56 6.36
C TYR A 41 -12.88 -1.13 5.27
N LEU A 42 -13.14 0.18 5.18
CA LEU A 42 -14.09 0.67 4.19
C LEU A 42 -13.56 0.51 2.77
N TYR A 43 -12.26 0.66 2.58
CA TYR A 43 -11.66 0.40 1.27
C TYR A 43 -11.84 -1.07 0.87
N LEU A 44 -11.56 -1.98 1.79
CA LEU A 44 -11.73 -3.41 1.52
C LEU A 44 -13.18 -3.75 1.24
N ARG A 45 -14.08 -3.15 2.00
CA ARG A 45 -15.51 -3.38 1.84
C ARG A 45 -16.00 -2.92 0.47
N ASN A 46 -15.32 -1.95 -0.12
CA ASN A 46 -15.68 -1.39 -1.43
C ASN A 46 -14.76 -1.89 -2.54
N ASP A 47 -14.18 -3.06 -2.35
CA ASP A 47 -13.46 -3.80 -3.39
C ASP A 47 -12.13 -3.16 -3.82
N ALA A 48 -11.53 -2.33 -2.97
CA ALA A 48 -10.19 -1.85 -3.24
C ALA A 48 -9.23 -3.04 -3.26
N LYS A 49 -8.23 -2.98 -4.12
CA LYS A 49 -7.31 -4.10 -4.25
C LYS A 49 -6.22 -4.03 -3.20
N LEU A 50 -6.27 -4.96 -2.26
CA LEU A 50 -5.26 -5.08 -1.23
C LEU A 50 -4.04 -5.78 -1.79
N LEU A 51 -2.89 -5.17 -1.61
CA LEU A 51 -1.62 -5.74 -2.07
C LEU A 51 -0.80 -6.33 -0.94
N ASP A 52 -0.91 -5.78 0.27
CA ASP A 52 -0.10 -6.26 1.37
C ASP A 52 -0.63 -5.72 2.69
N ILE A 53 -0.18 -6.30 3.78
CA ILE A 53 -0.41 -5.79 5.13
C ILE A 53 0.95 -5.82 5.81
N LEU A 54 1.39 -4.66 6.31
CA LEU A 54 2.67 -4.53 6.96
C LEU A 54 2.47 -4.28 8.45
N TYR A 55 3.42 -4.74 9.23
CA TYR A 55 3.40 -4.52 10.66
C TYR A 55 4.48 -3.47 11.00
N SER A 56 4.09 -2.45 11.73
CA SER A 56 5.02 -1.40 12.11
C SER A 56 5.40 -1.52 13.58
N ASP A 57 6.68 -1.78 13.83
CA ASP A 57 7.18 -1.86 15.20
C ASP A 57 7.26 -0.50 15.88
N THR A 58 7.37 0.56 15.06
CA THR A 58 7.59 1.89 15.61
C THR A 58 6.34 2.52 16.17
N LYS A 59 5.19 1.92 15.88
CA LYS A 59 3.92 2.44 16.36
C LYS A 59 3.13 1.34 17.01
N ALA A 60 3.61 0.88 18.11
CA ALA A 60 2.94 -0.06 19.00
C ALA A 60 1.80 -0.84 18.33
N ASN A 61 2.15 -1.94 17.68
CA ASN A 61 1.17 -2.87 17.12
C ASN A 61 0.32 -2.28 16.00
N ALA A 62 0.88 -1.38 15.22
CA ALA A 62 0.13 -0.77 14.13
C ALA A 62 0.27 -1.61 12.85
N LEU A 63 -0.84 -1.81 12.19
CA LEU A 63 -0.86 -2.41 10.88
C LEU A 63 -0.97 -1.32 9.82
N VAL A 64 -0.32 -1.55 8.69
CA VAL A 64 -0.42 -0.65 7.55
C VAL A 64 -0.90 -1.47 6.37
N PHE A 65 -2.01 -1.05 5.78
CA PHE A 65 -2.60 -1.74 4.65
C PHE A 65 -2.13 -1.09 3.35
N VAL A 66 -1.69 -1.91 2.42
CA VAL A 66 -1.12 -1.44 1.16
C VAL A 66 -2.12 -1.73 0.05
N PHE A 67 -2.55 -0.67 -0.63
CA PHE A 67 -3.55 -0.79 -1.70
C PHE A 67 -2.97 -0.34 -3.02
N GLU A 68 -3.45 -0.93 -4.09
CA GLU A 68 -3.09 -0.48 -5.42
C GLU A 68 -3.70 0.89 -5.70
N LYS A 69 -2.90 1.80 -6.25
CA LYS A 69 -3.40 3.12 -6.63
C LYS A 69 -4.03 3.04 -8.02
N ASP A 70 -5.28 2.63 -8.06
CA ASP A 70 -6.03 2.60 -9.31
C ASP A 70 -7.16 3.64 -9.25
N LYS A 71 -7.97 3.67 -10.30
CA LYS A 71 -9.06 4.63 -10.37
C LYS A 71 -10.06 4.43 -9.24
N GLN A 72 -10.31 3.19 -8.90
CA GLN A 72 -11.25 2.89 -7.84
C GLN A 72 -10.76 3.41 -6.49
N LEU A 73 -9.47 3.23 -6.20
CA LEU A 73 -8.94 3.71 -4.94
C LEU A 73 -9.02 5.23 -4.85
N LYS A 74 -8.73 5.90 -5.97
CA LYS A 74 -8.83 7.35 -6.00
C LYS A 74 -10.24 7.82 -5.67
N LYS A 75 -11.24 7.15 -6.22
CA LYS A 75 -12.64 7.49 -5.95
C LYS A 75 -12.98 7.24 -4.49
N LEU A 76 -12.52 6.13 -3.93
CA LEU A 76 -12.78 5.83 -2.52
C LEU A 76 -12.10 6.84 -1.61
N TYR A 77 -10.91 7.28 -1.98
CA TYR A 77 -10.19 8.29 -1.22
C TYR A 77 -10.97 9.61 -1.18
N GLU A 78 -11.55 10.00 -2.32
CA GLU A 78 -12.35 11.22 -2.38
C GLU A 78 -13.59 11.10 -1.51
N LEU A 79 -14.26 9.95 -1.54
CA LEU A 79 -15.42 9.72 -0.69
C LEU A 79 -15.04 9.72 0.78
N TRP A 80 -13.91 9.14 1.12
CA TRP A 80 -13.42 9.14 2.49
C TRP A 80 -13.20 10.57 2.99
N ASN A 81 -12.59 11.42 2.16
CA ASN A 81 -12.34 12.81 2.53
C ASN A 81 -13.61 13.61 2.69
N GLN A 82 -14.66 13.22 2.00
CA GLN A 82 -15.97 13.88 2.09
C GLN A 82 -16.83 13.29 3.19
N HIS A 83 -16.33 12.30 3.92
CA HIS A 83 -17.08 11.56 4.96
C HIS A 83 -18.31 10.86 4.39
N GLU A 84 -18.21 10.43 3.13
CA GLU A 84 -19.33 9.77 2.45
C GLU A 84 -19.05 8.32 2.10
N LEU A 85 -17.90 7.78 2.53
CA LEU A 85 -17.56 6.39 2.25
C LEU A 85 -18.22 5.48 3.29
N ASN A 86 -18.96 4.49 2.79
CA ASN A 86 -19.66 3.53 3.64
C ASN A 86 -19.18 2.12 3.38
#